data_1b625d17d7503f61fb62fdda38331793
#
_entry.id   1b625d17d7503f61fb62fdda38331793
#
_cell.length_a   1.000
_cell.length_b   1.000
_cell.length_c   1.000
_cell.angle_alpha   90.00
_cell.angle_beta   90.00
_cell.angle_gamma   90.00
#
_symmetry.space_group_name_H-M   'P 1'
#
loop_
_entity.id
_entity.type
_entity.pdbx_description
1 polymer ?
#
loop_
_entity_poly.entity_id
_entity_poly.type
_entity_poly.pdbx_seq_one_letter_code
_entity_poly.pdbx_strand_id
1 'polypeptide(L)'
;MKIRITTPCRIHLSLIDENGYTGRVDGGFGLCLDRPNVVFEATNNAEEFKIEAHKYYRESIEVINEQASKIFKAFNISNKNFHFSLKRYYPSHVGLGSKTQLSLAIATAITQLKNIKTITTRDLTKLVGRGGTSGIGWRGFEGGGFILDAGHDFGKGKEKETFLPSSASKNADPALTILRYPIPEHWRFVLVIPNVKKGAYGDEEVSIFQSHAPIPKEEVNEVSHQILMKIIPGIVKNDLKCFGEGLKRVQSIGFKRVEIGLQHKVVKDLLNFFEHHGLKAYGMSSFGPSVVGIVESDSEAEALLKELQKSQKNSGGHIYICKPNNYGAKIELLDEN
;
A
#
# COMPACT_ATOMS: atom_id res chain seq x y z
N MET A 1 17.95 6.44 -23.87
CA MET A 1 16.47 6.32 -23.65
C MET A 1 16.18 6.67 -22.20
N LYS A 2 15.21 7.53 -21.95
CA LYS A 2 14.79 7.96 -20.60
C LYS A 2 13.36 7.52 -20.33
N ILE A 3 13.09 7.09 -19.09
CA ILE A 3 11.77 6.65 -18.65
C ILE A 3 11.35 7.38 -17.37
N ARG A 4 10.06 7.71 -17.25
CA ARG A 4 9.44 8.21 -16.02
C ARG A 4 8.36 7.26 -15.58
N ILE A 5 8.35 6.93 -14.31
CA ILE A 5 7.33 6.10 -13.68
C ILE A 5 6.68 6.89 -12.54
N THR A 6 5.37 7.09 -12.64
CA THR A 6 4.55 7.70 -11.60
C THR A 6 3.65 6.64 -11.00
N THR A 7 3.83 6.32 -9.73
CA THR A 7 3.09 5.24 -9.07
C THR A 7 1.87 5.77 -8.32
N PRO A 8 0.84 4.94 -8.06
CA PRO A 8 -0.16 5.24 -7.03
C PRO A 8 0.47 5.15 -5.61
N CYS A 9 -0.30 5.55 -4.58
CA CYS A 9 -0.14 4.96 -3.25
C CYS A 9 -1.26 3.95 -2.99
N ARG A 10 -1.07 3.08 -1.98
CA ARG A 10 -2.09 2.11 -1.59
C ARG A 10 -2.58 2.37 -0.17
N ILE A 11 -3.87 2.25 0.03
CA ILE A 11 -4.51 2.16 1.33
C ILE A 11 -4.78 0.67 1.60
N HIS A 12 -4.20 0.13 2.65
CA HIS A 12 -4.43 -1.25 3.09
C HIS A 12 -5.44 -1.24 4.24
N LEU A 13 -6.66 -1.68 3.98
CA LEU A 13 -7.77 -1.48 4.91
C LEU A 13 -7.87 -2.56 5.97
N SER A 14 -7.54 -3.82 5.65
CA SER A 14 -7.40 -4.90 6.63
C SER A 14 -6.68 -6.11 6.07
N LEU A 15 -6.05 -6.90 6.95
CA LEU A 15 -5.83 -8.33 6.75
C LEU A 15 -7.15 -9.07 7.00
N ILE A 16 -7.28 -10.28 6.43
CA ILE A 16 -8.48 -11.11 6.50
C ILE A 16 -8.29 -12.18 7.57
N ASP A 17 -7.27 -12.99 7.42
CA ASP A 17 -7.08 -14.20 8.22
C ASP A 17 -5.69 -14.26 8.87
N GLU A 18 -5.64 -13.96 10.15
CA GLU A 18 -4.49 -14.22 11.00
C GLU A 18 -4.81 -15.33 12.01
N ASN A 19 -5.59 -16.36 11.56
CA ASN A 19 -5.87 -17.60 12.31
C ASN A 19 -5.28 -18.83 11.65
N GLY A 20 -5.42 -18.98 10.34
CA GLY A 20 -4.85 -20.08 9.57
C GLY A 20 -5.61 -21.41 9.64
N TYR A 21 -6.79 -21.45 10.26
CA TYR A 21 -7.53 -22.71 10.44
C TYR A 21 -7.99 -23.38 9.14
N THR A 22 -8.08 -22.60 8.06
CA THR A 22 -8.43 -23.11 6.72
C THR A 22 -7.23 -23.60 5.92
N GLY A 23 -6.01 -23.45 6.46
CA GLY A 23 -4.76 -23.71 5.74
C GLY A 23 -4.30 -22.53 4.89
N ARG A 24 -4.87 -21.33 5.11
CA ARG A 24 -4.44 -20.05 4.52
C ARG A 24 -4.33 -18.97 5.57
N VAL A 25 -3.47 -17.98 5.32
CA VAL A 25 -3.27 -16.81 6.19
C VAL A 25 -3.11 -15.54 5.38
N ASP A 26 -3.04 -14.43 6.09
CA ASP A 26 -2.97 -13.08 5.52
C ASP A 26 -4.26 -12.76 4.73
N GLY A 27 -4.11 -12.58 3.43
CA GLY A 27 -5.18 -12.01 2.63
C GLY A 27 -5.48 -10.58 3.03
N GLY A 28 -6.08 -9.83 2.14
CA GLY A 28 -6.39 -8.47 2.49
C GLY A 28 -7.12 -7.73 1.40
N PHE A 29 -7.62 -6.56 1.76
CA PHE A 29 -8.22 -5.68 0.77
C PHE A 29 -7.76 -4.23 0.96
N GLY A 30 -7.85 -3.47 -0.12
CA GLY A 30 -7.43 -2.09 -0.12
C GLY A 30 -7.74 -1.35 -1.40
N LEU A 31 -7.28 -0.12 -1.45
CA LEU A 31 -7.60 0.86 -2.48
C LEU A 31 -6.31 1.51 -2.99
N CYS A 32 -6.32 1.96 -4.25
CA CYS A 32 -5.25 2.73 -4.84
C CYS A 32 -5.68 4.18 -5.10
N LEU A 33 -4.81 5.12 -4.71
CA LEU A 33 -5.07 6.55 -4.83
C LEU A 33 -3.99 7.22 -5.70
N ASP A 34 -4.35 8.34 -6.32
CA ASP A 34 -3.47 9.11 -7.20
C ASP A 34 -2.32 9.82 -6.49
N ARG A 35 -2.48 10.09 -5.19
CA ARG A 35 -1.48 10.79 -4.35
C ARG A 35 -1.56 10.39 -2.88
N PRO A 36 -0.47 10.57 -2.09
CA PRO A 36 0.87 10.92 -2.56
C PRO A 36 1.44 9.83 -3.48
N ASN A 37 2.41 10.16 -4.34
CA ASN A 37 2.95 9.23 -5.31
C ASN A 37 4.49 9.21 -5.31
N VAL A 38 5.07 8.15 -5.87
CA VAL A 38 6.49 8.11 -6.23
C VAL A 38 6.61 8.56 -7.69
N VAL A 39 7.53 9.48 -7.97
CA VAL A 39 7.93 9.82 -9.32
C VAL A 39 9.41 9.49 -9.46
N PHE A 40 9.70 8.47 -10.25
CA PHE A 40 11.04 7.95 -10.49
C PHE A 40 11.39 8.05 -11.97
N GLU A 41 12.55 8.61 -12.26
CA GLU A 41 13.11 8.69 -13.61
C GLU A 41 14.38 7.85 -13.70
N ALA A 42 14.59 7.24 -14.83
CA ALA A 42 15.81 6.50 -15.14
C ALA A 42 16.24 6.69 -16.59
N THR A 43 17.56 6.73 -16.83
CA THR A 43 18.16 6.58 -18.15
C THR A 43 19.28 5.54 -18.11
N ASN A 44 19.50 4.85 -19.21
CA ASN A 44 20.60 3.90 -19.41
C ASN A 44 21.72 4.47 -20.28
N ASN A 45 21.72 5.78 -20.51
CA ASN A 45 22.72 6.51 -21.31
C ASN A 45 23.56 7.43 -20.42
N ALA A 46 23.96 6.96 -19.25
CA ALA A 46 24.85 7.67 -18.34
C ALA A 46 26.31 7.19 -18.53
N GLU A 47 27.29 8.01 -18.18
CA GLU A 47 28.69 7.62 -18.19
C GLU A 47 29.01 6.63 -17.06
N GLU A 48 28.35 6.80 -15.91
CA GLU A 48 28.50 5.97 -14.74
C GLU A 48 27.16 5.76 -14.01
N PHE A 49 27.15 4.84 -13.04
CA PHE A 49 25.99 4.66 -12.17
C PHE A 49 25.82 5.83 -11.21
N LYS A 50 24.68 6.54 -11.31
CA LYS A 50 24.39 7.71 -10.51
C LYS A 50 22.99 7.66 -9.96
N ILE A 51 22.82 8.12 -8.69
CA ILE A 51 21.53 8.29 -8.03
C ILE A 51 21.37 9.72 -7.58
N GLU A 52 20.28 10.35 -7.98
CA GLU A 52 19.87 11.68 -7.53
C GLU A 52 18.56 11.58 -6.74
N ALA A 53 18.58 12.06 -5.51
CA ALA A 53 17.41 12.17 -4.66
C ALA A 53 17.51 13.43 -3.80
N HIS A 54 16.36 14.06 -3.52
CA HIS A 54 16.33 15.21 -2.62
C HIS A 54 16.81 14.80 -1.21
N LYS A 55 17.47 15.70 -0.50
CA LYS A 55 18.03 15.46 0.84
C LYS A 55 17.05 14.88 1.86
N TYR A 56 15.75 15.14 1.72
CA TYR A 56 14.69 14.56 2.56
C TYR A 56 14.39 13.08 2.25
N TYR A 57 14.96 12.52 1.16
CA TYR A 57 14.72 11.16 0.69
C TYR A 57 15.94 10.25 0.87
N ARG A 58 16.86 10.57 1.80
CA ARG A 58 18.11 9.80 2.01
C ARG A 58 17.88 8.31 2.22
N GLU A 59 16.86 7.94 3.02
CA GLU A 59 16.49 6.53 3.24
C GLU A 59 16.14 5.80 1.93
N SER A 60 15.69 6.51 0.91
CA SER A 60 15.34 5.90 -0.38
C SER A 60 16.57 5.56 -1.23
N ILE A 61 17.72 6.19 -1.02
CA ILE A 61 18.95 5.90 -1.75
C ILE A 61 19.42 4.46 -1.49
N GLU A 62 19.32 4.01 -0.24
CA GLU A 62 19.66 2.62 0.13
C GLU A 62 18.69 1.64 -0.56
N VAL A 63 17.39 1.96 -0.57
CA VAL A 63 16.39 1.16 -1.28
C VAL A 63 16.70 1.10 -2.77
N ILE A 64 17.06 2.24 -3.39
CA ILE A 64 17.39 2.28 -4.83
C ILE A 64 18.60 1.41 -5.11
N ASN A 65 19.68 1.52 -4.34
CA ASN A 65 20.89 0.72 -4.50
C ASN A 65 20.61 -0.78 -4.33
N GLU A 66 19.89 -1.16 -3.26
CA GLU A 66 19.56 -2.55 -2.98
C GLU A 66 18.73 -3.16 -4.13
N GLN A 67 17.66 -2.48 -4.54
CA GLN A 67 16.76 -3.02 -5.55
C GLN A 67 17.41 -3.05 -6.94
N ALA A 68 18.16 -2.01 -7.32
CA ALA A 68 18.91 -2.01 -8.57
C ALA A 68 19.90 -3.17 -8.61
N SER A 69 20.65 -3.40 -7.53
CA SER A 69 21.62 -4.51 -7.44
C SER A 69 20.97 -5.88 -7.60
N LYS A 70 19.78 -6.09 -7.00
CA LYS A 70 19.00 -7.34 -7.16
C LYS A 70 18.63 -7.56 -8.63
N ILE A 71 18.11 -6.54 -9.28
CA ILE A 71 17.68 -6.63 -10.70
C ILE A 71 18.89 -6.82 -11.62
N PHE A 72 19.99 -6.09 -11.41
CA PHE A 72 21.21 -6.28 -12.19
C PHE A 72 21.75 -7.71 -12.07
N LYS A 73 21.73 -8.28 -10.85
CA LYS A 73 22.14 -9.67 -10.63
C LYS A 73 21.18 -10.66 -11.27
N ALA A 74 19.88 -10.51 -11.12
CA ALA A 74 18.87 -11.43 -11.64
C ALA A 74 18.92 -11.55 -13.18
N PHE A 75 19.24 -10.45 -13.86
CA PHE A 75 19.29 -10.40 -15.34
C PHE A 75 20.70 -10.34 -15.91
N ASN A 76 21.75 -10.60 -15.12
CA ASN A 76 23.15 -10.57 -15.54
C ASN A 76 23.53 -9.27 -16.27
N ILE A 77 23.03 -8.12 -15.77
CA ILE A 77 23.30 -6.82 -16.37
C ILE A 77 24.71 -6.35 -15.95
N SER A 78 25.66 -6.46 -16.86
CA SER A 78 27.06 -6.04 -16.65
C SER A 78 27.25 -4.53 -16.81
N ASN A 79 26.66 -3.93 -17.84
CA ASN A 79 26.67 -2.48 -18.04
C ASN A 79 25.63 -1.80 -17.17
N LYS A 80 26.12 -1.15 -16.11
CA LYS A 80 25.32 -0.47 -15.08
C LYS A 80 25.30 1.06 -15.23
N ASN A 81 25.52 1.56 -16.43
CA ASN A 81 25.52 2.99 -16.74
C ASN A 81 24.11 3.57 -16.70
N PHE A 82 23.54 3.59 -15.50
CA PHE A 82 22.22 4.14 -15.24
C PHE A 82 22.32 5.42 -14.42
N HIS A 83 21.52 6.40 -14.79
CA HIS A 83 21.24 7.53 -13.93
C HIS A 83 19.80 7.43 -13.44
N PHE A 84 19.62 7.31 -12.13
CA PHE A 84 18.34 7.26 -11.42
C PHE A 84 18.07 8.60 -10.76
N SER A 85 16.85 9.12 -10.91
CA SER A 85 16.44 10.37 -10.30
C SER A 85 15.09 10.22 -9.61
N LEU A 86 15.08 10.32 -8.29
CA LEU A 86 13.87 10.29 -7.49
C LEU A 86 13.30 11.70 -7.35
N LYS A 87 12.31 12.03 -8.19
CA LYS A 87 11.71 13.37 -8.26
C LYS A 87 10.71 13.62 -7.16
N ARG A 88 9.95 12.57 -6.73
CA ARG A 88 8.97 12.65 -5.65
C ARG A 88 8.93 11.35 -4.88
N TYR A 89 8.81 11.47 -3.58
CA TYR A 89 8.66 10.33 -2.68
C TYR A 89 7.84 10.76 -1.46
N TYR A 90 7.12 9.83 -0.86
CA TYR A 90 6.39 10.05 0.38
C TYR A 90 6.94 9.16 1.50
N PRO A 91 6.79 9.56 2.79
CA PRO A 91 7.47 8.89 3.89
C PRO A 91 7.24 7.39 3.93
N SER A 92 8.30 6.64 4.26
CA SER A 92 8.21 5.20 4.54
C SER A 92 7.56 4.95 5.89
N HIS A 93 6.92 3.77 6.02
CA HIS A 93 6.31 3.31 7.28
C HIS A 93 5.16 4.20 7.80
N VAL A 94 4.44 4.83 6.88
CA VAL A 94 3.19 5.56 7.19
C VAL A 94 1.94 4.82 6.71
N GLY A 95 2.05 3.55 6.38
CA GLY A 95 0.92 2.73 5.95
C GLY A 95 0.52 2.83 4.47
N LEU A 96 1.30 3.51 3.61
CA LEU A 96 0.92 3.80 2.21
C LEU A 96 1.70 3.02 1.15
N GLY A 97 2.62 2.13 1.54
CA GLY A 97 3.31 1.21 0.64
C GLY A 97 4.44 1.81 -0.20
N SER A 98 5.04 2.95 0.22
CA SER A 98 6.07 3.67 -0.55
C SER A 98 7.25 2.80 -0.99
N LYS A 99 7.75 1.93 -0.10
CA LYS A 99 8.88 1.04 -0.43
C LYS A 99 8.53 0.06 -1.57
N THR A 100 7.31 -0.50 -1.58
CA THR A 100 6.86 -1.41 -2.64
C THR A 100 6.75 -0.65 -3.96
N GLN A 101 6.16 0.55 -3.93
CA GLN A 101 6.00 1.38 -5.13
C GLN A 101 7.36 1.78 -5.72
N LEU A 102 8.30 2.22 -4.88
CA LEU A 102 9.66 2.56 -5.33
C LEU A 102 10.41 1.34 -5.87
N SER A 103 10.36 0.20 -5.16
CA SER A 103 11.04 -1.03 -5.60
C SER A 103 10.55 -1.50 -6.97
N LEU A 104 9.24 -1.47 -7.21
CA LEU A 104 8.66 -1.84 -8.51
C LEU A 104 8.97 -0.80 -9.58
N ALA A 105 8.98 0.50 -9.26
CA ALA A 105 9.37 1.53 -10.21
C ALA A 105 10.82 1.33 -10.70
N ILE A 106 11.75 1.02 -9.79
CA ILE A 106 13.15 0.74 -10.14
C ILE A 106 13.26 -0.51 -11.03
N ALA A 107 12.63 -1.61 -10.60
CA ALA A 107 12.67 -2.87 -11.34
C ALA A 107 12.09 -2.73 -12.75
N THR A 108 10.93 -2.06 -12.86
CA THR A 108 10.27 -1.79 -14.14
C THR A 108 11.13 -0.87 -15.03
N ALA A 109 11.72 0.19 -14.46
CA ALA A 109 12.57 1.09 -15.23
C ALA A 109 13.79 0.36 -15.83
N ILE A 110 14.49 -0.46 -15.03
CA ILE A 110 15.65 -1.22 -15.50
C ILE A 110 15.25 -2.21 -16.59
N THR A 111 14.20 -3.00 -16.39
CA THR A 111 13.76 -4.02 -17.35
C THR A 111 13.27 -3.40 -18.65
N GLN A 112 12.53 -2.30 -18.60
CA GLN A 112 12.10 -1.56 -19.79
C GLN A 112 13.29 -0.97 -20.56
N LEU A 113 14.22 -0.31 -19.88
CA LEU A 113 15.43 0.28 -20.51
C LEU A 113 16.39 -0.77 -21.08
N LYS A 114 16.34 -2.00 -20.57
CA LYS A 114 17.11 -3.15 -21.12
C LYS A 114 16.28 -4.02 -22.06
N ASN A 115 15.05 -3.59 -22.41
CA ASN A 115 14.15 -4.30 -23.33
C ASN A 115 13.86 -5.76 -22.90
N ILE A 116 13.79 -6.00 -21.59
CA ILE A 116 13.44 -7.31 -21.01
C ILE A 116 11.91 -7.40 -20.95
N LYS A 117 11.28 -8.11 -21.90
CA LYS A 117 9.82 -8.16 -22.08
C LYS A 117 9.15 -9.41 -21.50
N THR A 118 9.93 -10.40 -21.10
CA THR A 118 9.43 -11.73 -20.68
C THR A 118 9.07 -11.84 -19.20
N ILE A 119 9.11 -10.73 -18.47
CA ILE A 119 8.88 -10.73 -17.03
C ILE A 119 7.58 -10.01 -16.66
N THR A 120 6.78 -10.61 -15.78
CA THR A 120 5.55 -10.02 -15.27
C THR A 120 5.81 -9.10 -14.08
N THR A 121 4.84 -8.23 -13.74
CA THR A 121 4.90 -7.42 -12.51
C THR A 121 4.96 -8.30 -11.27
N ARG A 122 4.29 -9.46 -11.27
CA ARG A 122 4.35 -10.42 -10.17
C ARG A 122 5.75 -10.99 -9.99
N ASP A 123 6.44 -11.35 -11.08
CA ASP A 123 7.82 -11.83 -11.00
C ASP A 123 8.77 -10.76 -10.50
N LEU A 124 8.63 -9.52 -10.98
CA LEU A 124 9.38 -8.38 -10.46
C LEU A 124 9.13 -8.18 -8.96
N THR A 125 7.88 -8.35 -8.51
CA THR A 125 7.51 -8.24 -7.10
C THR A 125 8.24 -9.28 -6.25
N LYS A 126 8.33 -10.51 -6.73
CA LYS A 126 9.08 -11.59 -6.07
C LYS A 126 10.58 -11.25 -6.02
N LEU A 127 11.17 -10.82 -7.13
CA LEU A 127 12.59 -10.45 -7.21
C LEU A 127 12.96 -9.31 -6.24
N VAL A 128 12.11 -8.32 -6.10
CA VAL A 128 12.34 -7.22 -5.14
C VAL A 128 11.99 -7.56 -3.69
N GLY A 129 11.49 -8.79 -3.43
CA GLY A 129 11.15 -9.28 -2.09
C GLY A 129 9.93 -8.58 -1.48
N ARG A 130 8.85 -8.44 -2.27
CA ARG A 130 7.59 -7.82 -1.86
C ARG A 130 6.41 -8.75 -2.07
N GLY A 131 5.27 -8.45 -1.45
CA GLY A 131 4.04 -9.21 -1.61
C GLY A 131 3.85 -10.39 -0.68
N GLY A 132 4.79 -10.67 0.23
CA GLY A 132 4.76 -11.84 1.13
C GLY A 132 3.75 -11.78 2.29
N THR A 133 2.88 -10.78 2.37
CA THR A 133 1.73 -10.73 3.28
C THR A 133 0.50 -10.15 2.55
N SER A 134 0.68 -9.14 1.69
CA SER A 134 -0.44 -8.53 0.97
C SER A 134 -0.10 -8.26 -0.49
N GLY A 135 -1.03 -8.61 -1.36
CA GLY A 135 -0.98 -8.37 -2.80
C GLY A 135 -1.35 -6.94 -3.22
N ILE A 136 -1.93 -6.13 -2.33
CA ILE A 136 -2.51 -4.83 -2.71
C ILE A 136 -1.46 -3.87 -3.27
N GLY A 137 -0.25 -3.86 -2.71
CA GLY A 137 0.81 -2.96 -3.16
C GLY A 137 1.28 -3.21 -4.59
N TRP A 138 1.55 -4.46 -4.93
CA TRP A 138 2.05 -4.82 -6.26
C TRP A 138 0.94 -4.82 -7.32
N ARG A 139 -0.25 -5.33 -6.96
CA ARG A 139 -1.38 -5.33 -7.86
C ARG A 139 -1.90 -3.92 -8.13
N GLY A 140 -1.79 -3.05 -7.11
CA GLY A 140 -2.06 -1.63 -7.24
C GLY A 140 -1.08 -0.90 -8.16
N PHE A 141 0.20 -1.26 -8.12
CA PHE A 141 1.19 -0.76 -9.09
C PHE A 141 0.82 -1.17 -10.51
N GLU A 142 0.42 -2.43 -10.72
CA GLU A 142 0.11 -2.98 -12.03
C GLU A 142 -1.20 -2.41 -12.63
N GLY A 143 -2.24 -2.23 -11.82
CA GLY A 143 -3.57 -1.90 -12.37
C GLY A 143 -4.45 -0.99 -11.52
N GLY A 144 -4.03 -0.58 -10.34
CA GLY A 144 -4.85 0.27 -9.46
C GLY A 144 -6.17 -0.35 -9.01
N GLY A 145 -7.10 0.46 -8.55
CA GLY A 145 -8.45 0.06 -8.17
C GLY A 145 -8.60 -0.42 -6.72
N PHE A 146 -9.76 -0.99 -6.44
CA PHE A 146 -10.01 -1.82 -5.27
C PHE A 146 -9.44 -3.22 -5.53
N ILE A 147 -8.72 -3.76 -4.57
CA ILE A 147 -8.02 -5.04 -4.67
C ILE A 147 -8.38 -5.89 -3.46
N LEU A 148 -8.67 -7.16 -3.72
CA LEU A 148 -8.82 -8.22 -2.74
C LEU A 148 -7.83 -9.33 -3.06
N ASP A 149 -7.02 -9.74 -2.11
CA ASP A 149 -6.12 -10.88 -2.22
C ASP A 149 -6.45 -11.99 -1.21
N ALA A 150 -6.06 -13.23 -1.51
CA ALA A 150 -6.30 -14.43 -0.71
C ALA A 150 -5.10 -14.84 0.16
N GLY A 151 -4.08 -13.96 0.30
CA GLY A 151 -2.90 -14.29 1.09
C GLY A 151 -2.15 -15.50 0.58
N HIS A 152 -1.72 -16.37 1.52
CA HIS A 152 -0.74 -17.43 1.31
C HIS A 152 -1.20 -18.76 1.87
N ASP A 153 -0.68 -19.86 1.36
CA ASP A 153 -0.84 -21.19 1.95
C ASP A 153 -0.10 -21.25 3.29
N PHE A 154 -0.76 -21.81 4.31
CA PHE A 154 -0.28 -21.84 5.69
C PHE A 154 -0.19 -23.24 6.26
N GLY A 155 0.88 -23.51 7.00
CA GLY A 155 1.13 -24.76 7.70
C GLY A 155 2.52 -25.33 7.40
N LYS A 156 2.85 -26.47 8.01
CA LYS A 156 4.15 -27.11 7.86
C LYS A 156 4.45 -27.45 6.39
N GLY A 157 5.58 -26.97 5.89
CA GLY A 157 6.01 -27.17 4.50
C GLY A 157 5.22 -26.35 3.47
N LYS A 158 4.45 -25.35 3.89
CA LYS A 158 3.72 -24.40 3.02
C LYS A 158 4.49 -23.09 2.84
N GLU A 159 3.89 -22.14 2.10
CA GLU A 159 4.49 -20.82 1.85
C GLU A 159 4.81 -20.07 3.15
N LYS A 160 3.96 -20.22 4.16
CA LYS A 160 4.16 -19.65 5.50
C LYS A 160 3.87 -20.73 6.57
N GLU A 161 4.76 -20.81 7.53
CA GLU A 161 4.61 -21.74 8.69
C GLU A 161 4.26 -20.98 9.99
N THR A 162 4.45 -19.67 10.00
CA THR A 162 4.19 -18.79 11.15
C THR A 162 3.59 -17.47 10.68
N PHE A 163 2.93 -16.76 11.58
CA PHE A 163 2.37 -15.42 11.30
C PHE A 163 3.51 -14.40 11.24
N LEU A 164 3.72 -13.82 10.06
CA LEU A 164 4.84 -12.92 9.80
C LEU A 164 4.44 -11.78 8.85
N PRO A 165 4.92 -10.56 9.09
CA PRO A 165 4.74 -9.45 8.16
C PRO A 165 5.58 -9.62 6.88
N SER A 166 5.28 -8.82 5.86
CA SER A 166 5.98 -8.87 4.55
C SER A 166 7.50 -8.71 4.64
N SER A 167 8.00 -7.98 5.63
CA SER A 167 9.43 -7.78 5.85
C SER A 167 10.16 -9.09 6.23
N ALA A 168 9.45 -10.00 6.89
CA ALA A 168 9.96 -11.29 7.33
C ALA A 168 9.54 -12.47 6.44
N SER A 169 8.62 -12.27 5.48
CA SER A 169 8.06 -13.29 4.57
C SER A 169 8.68 -13.23 3.17
N LYS A 170 9.99 -13.08 3.07
CA LYS A 170 10.69 -12.84 1.78
C LYS A 170 10.65 -14.02 0.81
N ASN A 171 10.42 -15.24 1.30
CA ASN A 171 10.38 -16.46 0.50
C ASN A 171 8.96 -16.80 0.00
N ALA A 172 7.93 -16.19 0.58
CA ALA A 172 6.57 -16.37 0.11
C ALA A 172 6.39 -15.73 -1.27
N ASP A 173 5.62 -16.36 -2.13
CA ASP A 173 5.23 -15.80 -3.42
C ASP A 173 4.34 -14.56 -3.20
N PRO A 174 4.29 -13.60 -4.15
CA PRO A 174 3.34 -12.50 -4.02
C PRO A 174 1.90 -12.99 -3.91
N ALA A 175 1.19 -12.50 -2.87
CA ALA A 175 -0.16 -12.93 -2.52
C ALA A 175 -1.10 -12.98 -3.74
N LEU A 176 -1.95 -14.01 -3.78
CA LEU A 176 -2.87 -14.27 -4.89
C LEU A 176 -4.00 -13.23 -4.93
N THR A 177 -4.08 -12.46 -6.00
CA THR A 177 -5.22 -11.53 -6.21
C THR A 177 -6.47 -12.32 -6.62
N ILE A 178 -7.57 -12.14 -5.88
CA ILE A 178 -8.88 -12.72 -6.19
C ILE A 178 -9.72 -11.79 -7.03
N LEU A 179 -9.75 -10.50 -6.64
CA LEU A 179 -10.59 -9.49 -7.27
C LEU A 179 -9.83 -8.18 -7.43
N ARG A 180 -9.99 -7.57 -8.59
CA ARG A 180 -9.70 -6.17 -8.83
C ARG A 180 -10.94 -5.51 -9.45
N TYR A 181 -11.39 -4.39 -8.88
CA TYR A 181 -12.55 -3.66 -9.36
C TYR A 181 -12.25 -2.15 -9.39
N PRO A 182 -12.75 -1.39 -10.36
CA PRO A 182 -12.57 0.06 -10.36
C PRO A 182 -13.29 0.70 -9.17
N ILE A 183 -12.63 1.65 -8.52
CA ILE A 183 -13.25 2.48 -7.49
C ILE A 183 -14.12 3.52 -8.19
N PRO A 184 -15.33 3.85 -7.67
CA PRO A 184 -16.16 4.90 -8.26
C PRO A 184 -15.41 6.22 -8.41
N GLU A 185 -15.36 6.76 -9.62
CA GLU A 185 -14.52 7.91 -10.00
C GLU A 185 -14.88 9.21 -9.27
N HIS A 186 -16.11 9.35 -8.78
CA HIS A 186 -16.54 10.54 -8.04
C HIS A 186 -16.22 10.47 -6.54
N TRP A 187 -15.86 9.30 -6.00
CA TRP A 187 -15.41 9.23 -4.62
C TRP A 187 -14.14 10.03 -4.42
N ARG A 188 -14.05 10.68 -3.26
CA ARG A 188 -12.86 11.43 -2.83
C ARG A 188 -12.37 10.87 -1.51
N PHE A 189 -11.07 10.93 -1.35
CA PHE A 189 -10.37 10.38 -0.20
C PHE A 189 -9.62 11.52 0.50
N VAL A 190 -10.05 11.87 1.70
CA VAL A 190 -9.31 12.82 2.54
C VAL A 190 -8.32 12.01 3.37
N LEU A 191 -7.09 11.94 2.88
CA LEU A 191 -6.00 11.18 3.48
C LEU A 191 -5.22 12.08 4.44
N VAL A 192 -5.12 11.67 5.69
CA VAL A 192 -4.34 12.35 6.74
C VAL A 192 -3.13 11.50 7.12
N ILE A 193 -1.95 12.07 7.05
CA ILE A 193 -0.70 11.50 7.55
C ILE A 193 -0.27 12.35 8.73
N PRO A 194 -0.62 12.00 9.97
CA PRO A 194 -0.26 12.82 11.13
C PRO A 194 1.25 12.75 11.41
N ASN A 195 1.79 13.84 11.95
CA ASN A 195 3.20 13.91 12.35
C ASN A 195 3.37 13.27 13.74
N VAL A 196 3.39 11.96 13.78
CA VAL A 196 3.58 11.13 14.99
C VAL A 196 4.57 10.01 14.72
N LYS A 197 4.92 9.22 15.73
CA LYS A 197 5.73 8.00 15.55
C LYS A 197 5.14 7.18 14.39
N LYS A 198 6.01 6.75 13.47
CA LYS A 198 5.65 5.87 12.35
C LYS A 198 5.02 4.57 12.88
N GLY A 199 4.20 3.90 12.08
CA GLY A 199 3.63 2.60 12.40
C GLY A 199 4.71 1.55 12.66
N ALA A 200 4.34 0.44 13.28
CA ALA A 200 5.26 -0.67 13.55
C ALA A 200 5.91 -1.18 12.25
N TYR A 201 7.20 -1.53 12.33
CA TYR A 201 7.96 -2.12 11.23
C TYR A 201 9.15 -2.94 11.78
N GLY A 202 9.69 -3.84 10.93
CA GLY A 202 10.83 -4.69 11.32
C GLY A 202 10.48 -5.61 12.48
N ASP A 203 11.36 -5.71 13.48
CA ASP A 203 11.19 -6.61 14.61
C ASP A 203 9.99 -6.27 15.50
N GLU A 204 9.63 -4.97 15.61
CA GLU A 204 8.42 -4.54 16.32
C GLU A 204 7.16 -5.12 15.65
N GLU A 205 7.08 -5.05 14.33
CA GLU A 205 5.96 -5.61 13.55
C GLU A 205 5.90 -7.14 13.69
N VAL A 206 7.04 -7.83 13.59
CA VAL A 206 7.13 -9.29 13.81
C VAL A 206 6.62 -9.67 15.19
N SER A 207 7.05 -8.96 16.24
CA SER A 207 6.61 -9.22 17.61
C SER A 207 5.10 -9.05 17.80
N ILE A 208 4.50 -8.05 17.13
CA ILE A 208 3.06 -7.83 17.16
C ILE A 208 2.31 -9.00 16.52
N PHE A 209 2.73 -9.47 15.35
CA PHE A 209 2.14 -10.64 14.70
C PHE A 209 2.20 -11.87 15.62
N GLN A 210 3.37 -12.16 16.17
CA GLN A 210 3.57 -13.33 17.02
C GLN A 210 2.82 -13.28 18.36
N SER A 211 2.60 -12.08 18.92
CA SER A 211 1.95 -11.94 20.22
C SER A 211 0.42 -11.86 20.15
N HIS A 212 -0.14 -11.51 18.96
CA HIS A 212 -1.58 -11.31 18.80
C HIS A 212 -2.25 -12.31 17.86
N ALA A 213 -1.52 -13.04 17.06
CA ALA A 213 -2.04 -14.17 16.31
C ALA A 213 -1.90 -15.48 17.13
N PRO A 214 -2.82 -16.48 16.96
CA PRO A 214 -3.95 -16.43 16.04
C PRO A 214 -5.11 -15.56 16.54
N ILE A 215 -5.74 -14.84 15.60
CA ILE A 215 -6.99 -14.11 15.85
C ILE A 215 -8.16 -15.09 16.04
N PRO A 216 -9.16 -14.82 16.90
CA PRO A 216 -10.32 -15.68 17.04
C PRO A 216 -11.00 -15.98 15.71
N LYS A 217 -11.35 -17.24 15.47
CA LYS A 217 -11.95 -17.73 14.23
C LYS A 217 -13.25 -16.97 13.88
N GLU A 218 -14.03 -16.66 14.88
CA GLU A 218 -15.31 -15.94 14.74
C GLU A 218 -15.07 -14.53 14.17
N GLU A 219 -14.01 -13.84 14.62
CA GLU A 219 -13.66 -12.52 14.09
C GLU A 219 -13.16 -12.61 12.63
N VAL A 220 -12.36 -13.63 12.29
CA VAL A 220 -11.91 -13.88 10.90
C VAL A 220 -13.10 -14.17 9.99
N ASN A 221 -14.04 -15.00 10.43
CA ASN A 221 -15.25 -15.30 9.68
C ASN A 221 -16.09 -14.04 9.46
N GLU A 222 -16.21 -13.19 10.47
CA GLU A 222 -16.95 -11.94 10.35
C GLU A 222 -16.27 -10.95 9.40
N VAL A 223 -14.93 -10.80 9.46
CA VAL A 223 -14.18 -9.99 8.48
C VAL A 223 -14.48 -10.45 7.06
N SER A 224 -14.41 -11.76 6.80
CA SER A 224 -14.71 -12.36 5.50
C SER A 224 -16.15 -12.08 5.06
N HIS A 225 -17.10 -12.21 5.98
CA HIS A 225 -18.52 -11.95 5.71
C HIS A 225 -18.77 -10.47 5.37
N GLN A 226 -18.17 -9.53 6.11
CA GLN A 226 -18.28 -8.11 5.83
C GLN A 226 -17.70 -7.73 4.46
N ILE A 227 -16.58 -8.35 4.08
CA ILE A 227 -15.98 -8.14 2.75
C ILE A 227 -16.95 -8.59 1.65
N LEU A 228 -17.49 -9.81 1.75
CA LEU A 228 -18.34 -10.40 0.72
C LEU A 228 -19.72 -9.75 0.65
N MET A 229 -20.32 -9.39 1.79
CA MET A 229 -21.71 -8.96 1.86
C MET A 229 -21.92 -7.46 1.95
N LYS A 230 -20.86 -6.68 2.24
CA LYS A 230 -20.94 -5.22 2.37
C LYS A 230 -19.90 -4.50 1.51
N ILE A 231 -18.61 -4.81 1.66
CA ILE A 231 -17.53 -4.04 1.03
C ILE A 231 -17.54 -4.22 -0.49
N ILE A 232 -17.55 -5.46 -0.99
CA ILE A 232 -17.60 -5.74 -2.42
C ILE A 232 -18.92 -5.23 -3.06
N PRO A 233 -20.11 -5.53 -2.51
CA PRO A 233 -21.34 -4.97 -3.04
C PRO A 233 -21.38 -3.44 -3.04
N GLY A 234 -20.83 -2.80 -1.99
CA GLY A 234 -20.74 -1.34 -1.91
C GLY A 234 -19.92 -0.73 -3.05
N ILE A 235 -18.75 -1.30 -3.35
CA ILE A 235 -17.92 -0.88 -4.50
C ILE A 235 -18.66 -1.12 -5.82
N VAL A 236 -19.17 -2.34 -6.04
CA VAL A 236 -19.80 -2.74 -7.32
C VAL A 236 -21.06 -1.94 -7.62
N LYS A 237 -21.86 -1.64 -6.59
CA LYS A 237 -23.09 -0.84 -6.71
C LYS A 237 -22.86 0.67 -6.59
N ASN A 238 -21.61 1.10 -6.34
CA ASN A 238 -21.32 2.50 -6.08
C ASN A 238 -22.11 3.05 -4.88
N ASP A 239 -22.22 2.26 -3.82
CA ASP A 239 -22.90 2.58 -2.58
C ASP A 239 -21.90 2.78 -1.44
N LEU A 240 -21.50 4.04 -1.21
CA LEU A 240 -20.55 4.40 -0.18
C LEU A 240 -21.06 4.07 1.22
N LYS A 241 -22.37 4.10 1.46
CA LYS A 241 -22.96 3.76 2.76
C LYS A 241 -22.78 2.26 3.04
N CYS A 242 -23.13 1.40 2.11
CA CYS A 242 -22.94 -0.05 2.22
C CYS A 242 -21.46 -0.41 2.40
N PHE A 243 -20.57 0.16 1.59
CA PHE A 243 -19.12 0.01 1.72
C PHE A 243 -18.63 0.45 3.11
N GLY A 244 -19.06 1.61 3.57
CA GLY A 244 -18.63 2.19 4.83
C GLY A 244 -19.12 1.43 6.07
N GLU A 245 -20.33 0.88 6.03
CA GLU A 245 -20.83 0.01 7.11
C GLU A 245 -19.93 -1.21 7.30
N GLY A 246 -19.60 -1.89 6.19
CA GLY A 246 -18.67 -3.03 6.22
C GLY A 246 -17.26 -2.62 6.66
N LEU A 247 -16.75 -1.51 6.13
CA LEU A 247 -15.41 -1.01 6.48
C LEU A 247 -15.30 -0.65 7.96
N LYS A 248 -16.26 0.10 8.52
CA LYS A 248 -16.26 0.46 9.95
C LYS A 248 -16.29 -0.78 10.84
N ARG A 249 -17.06 -1.79 10.47
CA ARG A 249 -17.08 -3.05 11.22
C ARG A 249 -15.73 -3.75 11.17
N VAL A 250 -15.11 -3.88 9.99
CA VAL A 250 -13.79 -4.50 9.83
C VAL A 250 -12.71 -3.73 10.60
N GLN A 251 -12.80 -2.38 10.67
CA GLN A 251 -11.85 -1.59 11.46
C GLN A 251 -11.92 -1.89 12.99
N SER A 252 -13.00 -2.50 13.49
CA SER A 252 -13.23 -2.76 14.91
C SER A 252 -13.00 -4.23 15.34
N ILE A 253 -12.69 -5.13 14.39
CA ILE A 253 -12.52 -6.57 14.64
C ILE A 253 -11.23 -7.11 14.01
N GLY A 254 -10.94 -8.37 14.26
CA GLY A 254 -9.80 -9.07 13.67
C GLY A 254 -8.47 -8.43 14.01
N PHE A 255 -7.49 -8.63 13.14
CA PHE A 255 -6.16 -8.07 13.32
C PHE A 255 -6.14 -6.54 13.24
N LYS A 256 -7.09 -5.94 12.49
CA LYS A 256 -7.22 -4.48 12.39
C LYS A 256 -7.53 -3.82 13.74
N ARG A 257 -8.32 -4.45 14.59
CA ARG A 257 -8.56 -4.00 15.97
C ARG A 257 -7.25 -3.91 16.76
N VAL A 258 -6.36 -4.89 16.59
CA VAL A 258 -5.03 -4.88 17.22
C VAL A 258 -4.20 -3.72 16.69
N GLU A 259 -4.10 -3.58 15.36
CA GLU A 259 -3.35 -2.50 14.72
C GLU A 259 -3.80 -1.12 15.22
N ILE A 260 -5.11 -0.85 15.30
CA ILE A 260 -5.67 0.42 15.80
C ILE A 260 -5.45 0.57 17.30
N GLY A 261 -5.59 -0.52 18.07
CA GLY A 261 -5.37 -0.52 19.51
C GLY A 261 -3.98 -0.03 19.91
N LEU A 262 -2.96 -0.39 19.12
CA LEU A 262 -1.55 -0.04 19.34
C LEU A 262 -1.18 1.36 18.86
N GLN A 263 -2.10 2.09 18.20
CA GLN A 263 -1.79 3.39 17.60
C GLN A 263 -1.64 4.53 18.61
N HIS A 264 -0.90 5.54 18.18
CA HIS A 264 -0.80 6.81 18.88
C HIS A 264 -2.20 7.46 19.04
N LYS A 265 -2.39 8.17 20.15
CA LYS A 265 -3.69 8.83 20.47
C LYS A 265 -4.21 9.72 19.32
N VAL A 266 -3.34 10.45 18.65
CA VAL A 266 -3.69 11.31 17.50
C VAL A 266 -4.39 10.52 16.39
N VAL A 267 -3.96 9.29 16.09
CA VAL A 267 -4.60 8.43 15.08
C VAL A 267 -6.01 8.05 15.51
N LYS A 268 -6.18 7.66 16.76
CA LYS A 268 -7.50 7.34 17.35
C LYS A 268 -8.42 8.57 17.37
N ASP A 269 -7.87 9.73 17.72
CA ASP A 269 -8.62 11.01 17.73
C ASP A 269 -9.05 11.41 16.30
N LEU A 270 -8.27 11.10 15.26
CA LEU A 270 -8.64 11.32 13.86
C LEU A 270 -9.75 10.37 13.40
N LEU A 271 -9.70 9.08 13.76
CA LEU A 271 -10.79 8.14 13.47
C LEU A 271 -12.10 8.56 14.16
N ASN A 272 -12.03 8.95 15.44
CA ASN A 272 -13.17 9.51 16.18
C ASN A 272 -13.69 10.81 15.56
N PHE A 273 -12.79 11.66 15.03
CA PHE A 273 -13.19 12.88 14.33
C PHE A 273 -14.03 12.55 13.09
N PHE A 274 -13.63 11.58 12.29
CA PHE A 274 -14.41 11.15 11.11
C PHE A 274 -15.79 10.60 11.52
N GLU A 275 -15.85 9.82 12.60
CA GLU A 275 -17.11 9.30 13.12
C GLU A 275 -18.05 10.41 13.56
N HIS A 276 -17.57 11.35 14.40
CA HIS A 276 -18.37 12.46 14.90
C HIS A 276 -18.85 13.43 13.81
N HIS A 277 -18.11 13.51 12.69
CA HIS A 277 -18.55 14.27 11.51
C HIS A 277 -19.47 13.46 10.59
N GLY A 278 -19.93 12.29 11.01
CA GLY A 278 -20.91 11.49 10.31
C GLY A 278 -20.41 10.88 8.98
N LEU A 279 -19.09 10.70 8.80
CA LEU A 279 -18.58 10.09 7.60
C LEU A 279 -19.13 8.68 7.42
N LYS A 280 -19.62 8.39 6.21
CA LYS A 280 -20.14 7.07 5.86
C LYS A 280 -19.02 6.01 5.90
N ALA A 281 -17.82 6.36 5.43
CA ALA A 281 -16.69 5.45 5.35
C ALA A 281 -15.38 6.12 5.79
N TYR A 282 -14.61 5.46 6.62
CA TYR A 282 -13.27 5.88 7.04
C TYR A 282 -12.50 4.67 7.61
N GLY A 283 -11.19 4.80 7.70
CA GLY A 283 -10.34 3.76 8.28
C GLY A 283 -8.87 4.12 8.34
N MET A 284 -8.11 3.29 9.02
CA MET A 284 -6.65 3.36 9.08
C MET A 284 -6.02 2.46 8.04
N SER A 285 -4.92 2.91 7.44
CA SER A 285 -4.17 2.13 6.47
C SER A 285 -3.02 1.35 7.13
N SER A 286 -3.06 0.00 7.03
CA SER A 286 -2.04 -0.89 7.61
C SER A 286 -1.76 -0.53 9.08
N PHE A 287 -0.52 -0.64 9.54
CA PHE A 287 -0.10 -0.16 10.88
C PHE A 287 -0.06 1.37 11.01
N GLY A 288 -0.81 2.11 10.19
CA GLY A 288 -0.86 3.57 10.29
C GLY A 288 0.50 4.26 10.08
N PRO A 289 0.64 5.49 10.55
CA PRO A 289 -0.38 6.32 11.20
C PRO A 289 -1.41 6.94 10.23
N SER A 290 -1.35 6.66 8.92
CA SER A 290 -2.27 7.25 7.94
C SER A 290 -3.71 6.79 8.16
N VAL A 291 -4.63 7.75 8.15
CA VAL A 291 -6.07 7.52 8.18
C VAL A 291 -6.73 8.17 6.98
N VAL A 292 -7.85 7.63 6.54
CA VAL A 292 -8.59 8.12 5.38
C VAL A 292 -10.07 8.23 5.68
N GLY A 293 -10.67 9.36 5.35
CA GLY A 293 -12.11 9.57 5.26
C GLY A 293 -12.53 9.55 3.78
N ILE A 294 -13.66 8.92 3.46
CA ILE A 294 -14.15 8.75 2.10
C ILE A 294 -15.49 9.46 1.96
N VAL A 295 -15.63 10.28 0.93
CA VAL A 295 -16.82 11.08 0.63
C VAL A 295 -17.18 10.98 -0.86
N GLU A 296 -18.36 11.47 -1.25
CA GLU A 296 -18.92 11.25 -2.60
C GLU A 296 -18.69 12.42 -3.56
N SER A 297 -18.05 13.51 -3.11
CA SER A 297 -17.85 14.69 -3.97
C SER A 297 -16.61 15.51 -3.58
N ASP A 298 -16.15 16.34 -4.52
CA ASP A 298 -15.09 17.31 -4.27
C ASP A 298 -15.50 18.32 -3.20
N SER A 299 -16.76 18.78 -3.20
CA SER A 299 -17.27 19.75 -2.21
C SER A 299 -17.26 19.19 -0.78
N GLU A 300 -17.67 17.93 -0.59
CA GLU A 300 -17.60 17.26 0.70
C GLU A 300 -16.15 17.09 1.17
N ALA A 301 -15.24 16.74 0.25
CA ALA A 301 -13.82 16.60 0.57
C ALA A 301 -13.18 17.92 1.00
N GLU A 302 -13.52 19.04 0.32
CA GLU A 302 -13.05 20.38 0.68
C GLU A 302 -13.61 20.85 2.02
N ALA A 303 -14.89 20.55 2.30
CA ALA A 303 -15.51 20.86 3.59
C ALA A 303 -14.81 20.10 4.72
N LEU A 304 -14.60 18.80 4.54
CA LEU A 304 -13.89 17.95 5.51
C LEU A 304 -12.44 18.41 5.72
N LEU A 305 -11.73 18.79 4.66
CA LEU A 305 -10.38 19.36 4.75
C LEU A 305 -10.35 20.62 5.62
N LYS A 306 -11.29 21.55 5.43
CA LYS A 306 -11.39 22.77 6.23
C LYS A 306 -11.62 22.47 7.72
N GLU A 307 -12.49 21.52 8.03
CA GLU A 307 -12.75 21.12 9.41
C GLU A 307 -11.53 20.42 10.05
N LEU A 308 -10.82 19.58 9.31
CA LEU A 308 -9.58 18.95 9.77
C LEU A 308 -8.48 19.99 10.05
N GLN A 309 -8.33 20.98 9.18
CA GLN A 309 -7.36 22.08 9.37
C GLN A 309 -7.67 22.92 10.62
N LYS A 310 -8.93 23.27 10.85
CA LYS A 310 -9.37 23.98 12.06
C LYS A 310 -9.10 23.17 13.33
N SER A 311 -9.31 21.87 13.27
CA SER A 311 -9.15 20.97 14.44
C SER A 311 -7.70 20.77 14.87
N GLN A 312 -6.72 21.06 13.97
CA GLN A 312 -5.28 20.80 14.14
C GLN A 312 -4.93 19.36 14.57
N LYS A 313 -5.86 18.41 14.38
CA LYS A 313 -5.70 17.01 14.80
C LYS A 313 -4.62 16.22 14.02
N ASN A 314 -4.13 16.77 12.89
CA ASN A 314 -3.04 16.16 12.13
C ASN A 314 -1.65 16.38 12.73
N SER A 315 -1.54 17.08 13.86
CA SER A 315 -0.27 17.37 14.57
C SER A 315 0.83 17.92 13.66
N GLY A 316 0.47 18.81 12.72
CA GLY A 316 1.41 19.37 11.76
C GLY A 316 1.81 18.42 10.60
N GLY A 317 1.11 17.30 10.46
CA GLY A 317 1.31 16.36 9.35
C GLY A 317 0.63 16.81 8.04
N HIS A 318 0.58 15.92 7.07
CA HIS A 318 0.04 16.20 5.74
C HIS A 318 -1.42 15.78 5.61
N ILE A 319 -2.20 16.55 4.87
CA ILE A 319 -3.56 16.22 4.45
C ILE A 319 -3.65 16.33 2.93
N TYR A 320 -4.22 15.32 2.29
CA TYR A 320 -4.41 15.28 0.84
C TYR A 320 -5.88 15.00 0.51
N ILE A 321 -6.43 15.71 -0.47
CA ILE A 321 -7.62 15.26 -1.18
C ILE A 321 -7.12 14.43 -2.36
N CYS A 322 -7.49 13.14 -2.39
CA CYS A 322 -7.04 12.18 -3.38
C CYS A 322 -8.21 11.69 -4.23
N LYS A 323 -7.90 11.32 -5.46
CA LYS A 323 -8.82 10.62 -6.38
C LYS A 323 -8.50 9.12 -6.42
N PRO A 324 -9.44 8.28 -6.82
CA PRO A 324 -9.15 6.89 -7.16
C PRO A 324 -8.03 6.82 -8.21
N ASN A 325 -7.14 5.85 -8.07
CA ASN A 325 -6.28 5.43 -9.16
C ASN A 325 -6.73 4.04 -9.62
N ASN A 326 -7.41 3.99 -10.75
CA ASN A 326 -7.95 2.75 -11.35
C ASN A 326 -7.04 2.14 -12.43
N TYR A 327 -5.86 2.70 -12.66
CA TYR A 327 -4.99 2.38 -13.79
C TYR A 327 -3.61 1.82 -13.40
N GLY A 328 -3.19 2.02 -12.14
CA GLY A 328 -1.86 1.63 -11.66
C GLY A 328 -0.80 2.68 -11.96
N ALA A 329 0.44 2.22 -12.09
CA ALA A 329 1.58 3.09 -12.38
C ALA A 329 1.57 3.57 -13.84
N LYS A 330 1.76 4.88 -14.03
CA LYS A 330 1.96 5.47 -15.36
C LYS A 330 3.43 5.37 -15.73
N ILE A 331 3.70 4.76 -16.88
CA ILE A 331 5.04 4.58 -17.44
C ILE A 331 5.13 5.40 -18.73
N GLU A 332 6.08 6.32 -18.79
CA GLU A 332 6.26 7.27 -19.89
C GLU A 332 7.70 7.20 -20.41
N LEU A 333 7.86 6.98 -21.71
CA LEU A 333 9.15 7.21 -22.38
C LEU A 333 9.29 8.70 -22.62
N LEU A 334 10.43 9.25 -22.27
CA LEU A 334 10.75 10.66 -22.45
C LEU A 334 11.79 10.81 -23.55
N ASP A 335 11.60 11.84 -24.38
CA ASP A 335 12.63 12.22 -25.34
C ASP A 335 13.89 12.69 -24.59
N GLU A 336 15.04 12.31 -25.09
CA GLU A 336 16.32 12.86 -24.63
C GLU A 336 16.48 14.23 -25.29
N ASN A 337 16.22 15.30 -24.55
CA ASN A 337 16.57 16.66 -24.96
C ASN A 337 18.05 16.91 -24.71
#